data_3ece576fb9a70cfae401779e11ecd38f
#
_entry.id   3ece576fb9a70cfae401779e11ecd38f
#
_cell.length_a   1.000
_cell.length_b   1.000
_cell.length_c   1.000
_cell.angle_alpha   90.00
_cell.angle_beta   90.00
_cell.angle_gamma   90.00
#
_symmetry.space_group_name_H-M   'P 1'
#
loop_
_entity.id
_entity.type
_entity.pdbx_description
1 polymer ?
#
loop_
_entity_poly.entity_id
_entity_poly.type
_entity_poly.pdbx_seq_one_letter_code
_entity_poly.pdbx_strand_id
1 'polypeptide(L)'
;MTGTKYTRTEAWTLLNQYTQSAGLIKHALAVEACMRAHGDQQATTRGLTGDAADGLRATYCITGLLHDFDYEKYPSAEEHPFVGNKILAQQGWPEEIREAIMGHAQYSRVARKTHLAKALFACDELAGFLTAVSLVKPTRSIFDVDVASVRKKMKDKAFARGVHRGDIIQGAEELGLELDPHIAFCIAAMRSSAGVLGLEGAAASSPRLEA
;
A
#
# COMPACT_ATOMS: atom_id res chain seq x y z
N MET A 1 -27.24 11.54 -1.83
CA MET A 1 -25.89 12.17 -1.84
C MET A 1 -25.20 11.78 -0.52
N THR A 2 -24.51 10.67 -0.50
CA THR A 2 -23.67 10.28 0.63
C THR A 2 -22.21 10.43 0.20
N GLY A 3 -21.75 11.70 0.19
CA GLY A 3 -20.33 11.97 0.12
C GLY A 3 -19.63 11.26 1.28
N THR A 4 -18.50 10.65 1.03
CA THR A 4 -17.69 10.01 2.08
C THR A 4 -17.48 11.03 3.20
N LYS A 5 -17.97 10.70 4.40
CA LYS A 5 -17.85 11.53 5.61
C LYS A 5 -16.38 11.79 5.99
N TYR A 6 -15.45 11.05 5.39
CA TYR A 6 -14.03 11.05 5.70
C TYR A 6 -13.21 11.30 4.43
N THR A 7 -12.26 12.21 4.56
CA THR A 7 -11.38 12.66 3.47
C THR A 7 -9.97 12.09 3.64
N ARG A 8 -9.22 12.04 2.54
CA ARG A 8 -7.78 11.71 2.58
C ARG A 8 -7.00 12.66 3.51
N THR A 9 -7.42 13.93 3.61
CA THR A 9 -6.77 14.91 4.50
C THR A 9 -6.95 14.54 5.97
N GLU A 10 -8.13 14.08 6.36
CA GLU A 10 -8.37 13.60 7.73
C GLU A 10 -7.58 12.32 8.02
N ALA A 11 -7.53 11.39 7.05
CA ALA A 11 -6.69 10.19 7.17
C ALA A 11 -5.21 10.53 7.29
N TRP A 12 -4.71 11.47 6.51
CA TRP A 12 -3.33 11.96 6.60
C TRP A 12 -3.03 12.60 7.95
N THR A 13 -3.95 13.39 8.47
CA THR A 13 -3.83 14.00 9.80
C THR A 13 -3.75 12.93 10.89
N LEU A 14 -4.61 11.91 10.81
CA LEU A 14 -4.61 10.80 11.76
C LEU A 14 -3.31 9.98 11.68
N LEU A 15 -2.85 9.63 10.48
CA LEU A 15 -1.57 8.95 10.29
C LEU A 15 -0.44 9.70 11.01
N ASN A 16 -0.32 11.01 10.78
CA ASN A 16 0.76 11.81 11.37
C ASN A 16 0.64 12.05 12.89
N GLN A 17 -0.51 11.78 13.50
CA GLN A 17 -0.67 11.78 14.97
C GLN A 17 -0.05 10.54 15.62
N TYR A 18 0.00 9.44 14.88
CA TYR A 18 0.45 8.15 15.40
C TYR A 18 1.80 7.70 14.85
N THR A 19 2.15 8.11 13.64
CA THR A 19 3.34 7.69 12.92
C THR A 19 4.23 8.90 12.61
N GLN A 20 5.50 8.85 13.05
CA GLN A 20 6.52 9.87 12.82
C GLN A 20 7.68 9.33 11.95
N SER A 21 7.85 8.02 11.91
CA SER A 21 8.87 7.34 11.11
C SER A 21 8.67 7.62 9.63
N ALA A 22 9.65 8.26 9.00
CA ALA A 22 9.63 8.52 7.56
C ALA A 22 9.53 7.22 6.73
N GLY A 23 10.06 6.11 7.24
CA GLY A 23 9.95 4.79 6.60
C GLY A 23 8.52 4.28 6.59
N LEU A 24 7.84 4.32 7.73
CA LEU A 24 6.44 3.89 7.84
C LEU A 24 5.49 4.81 7.06
N ILE A 25 5.71 6.12 7.10
CA ILE A 25 4.94 7.07 6.28
C ILE A 25 5.10 6.76 4.78
N LYS A 26 6.32 6.47 4.31
CA LYS A 26 6.57 6.09 2.91
C LYS A 26 5.92 4.75 2.57
N HIS A 27 5.92 3.80 3.50
CA HIS A 27 5.20 2.54 3.31
C HIS A 27 3.69 2.77 3.15
N ALA A 28 3.07 3.52 4.05
CA ALA A 28 1.66 3.89 3.95
C ALA A 28 1.31 4.57 2.61
N LEU A 29 2.18 5.48 2.13
CA LEU A 29 2.01 6.13 0.83
C LEU A 29 2.20 5.15 -0.35
N ALA A 30 3.09 4.18 -0.25
CA ALA A 30 3.29 3.17 -1.29
C ALA A 30 2.07 2.22 -1.39
N VAL A 31 1.54 1.79 -0.25
CA VAL A 31 0.30 1.00 -0.19
C VAL A 31 -0.89 1.83 -0.71
N GLU A 32 -1.01 3.10 -0.31
CA GLU A 32 -2.03 4.02 -0.84
C GLU A 32 -1.99 4.11 -2.38
N ALA A 33 -0.79 4.21 -2.97
CA ALA A 33 -0.65 4.29 -4.43
C ALA A 33 -1.18 3.02 -5.12
N CYS A 34 -0.85 1.83 -4.60
CA CYS A 34 -1.36 0.55 -5.12
C CYS A 34 -2.88 0.45 -4.92
N MET A 35 -3.39 0.82 -3.75
CA MET A 35 -4.81 0.81 -3.44
C MET A 35 -5.60 1.78 -4.32
N ARG A 36 -5.08 2.97 -4.61
CA ARG A 36 -5.67 3.91 -5.55
C ARG A 36 -5.89 3.27 -6.92
N ALA A 37 -4.87 2.59 -7.45
CA ALA A 37 -4.98 1.90 -8.74
C ALA A 37 -6.06 0.82 -8.72
N HIS A 38 -6.19 0.05 -7.63
CA HIS A 38 -7.29 -0.89 -7.45
C HIS A 38 -8.66 -0.20 -7.36
N GLY A 39 -8.75 0.96 -6.68
CA GLY A 39 -9.96 1.79 -6.64
C GLY A 39 -10.39 2.25 -8.03
N ASP A 40 -9.45 2.73 -8.85
CA ASP A 40 -9.67 3.13 -10.24
C ASP A 40 -10.16 1.95 -11.11
N GLN A 41 -9.51 0.79 -10.98
CA GLN A 41 -9.91 -0.42 -11.68
C GLN A 41 -11.33 -0.86 -11.28
N GLN A 42 -11.64 -0.84 -9.98
CA GLN A 42 -12.96 -1.20 -9.49
C GLN A 42 -14.05 -0.21 -9.92
N ALA A 43 -13.76 1.09 -9.95
CA ALA A 43 -14.68 2.09 -10.48
C ALA A 43 -14.99 1.81 -11.96
N THR A 44 -13.97 1.53 -12.76
CA THR A 44 -14.11 1.17 -14.18
C THR A 44 -14.93 -0.10 -14.36
N THR A 45 -14.59 -1.17 -13.62
CA THR A 45 -15.27 -2.48 -13.69
C THR A 45 -16.76 -2.36 -13.35
N ARG A 46 -17.10 -1.47 -12.41
CA ARG A 46 -18.50 -1.22 -11.99
C ARG A 46 -19.21 -0.16 -12.82
N GLY A 47 -18.56 0.42 -13.82
CA GLY A 47 -19.13 1.50 -14.66
C GLY A 47 -19.43 2.78 -13.87
N LEU A 48 -18.72 3.03 -12.76
CA LEU A 48 -18.91 4.23 -11.95
C LEU A 48 -18.22 5.43 -12.57
N THR A 49 -18.85 6.61 -12.45
CA THR A 49 -18.33 7.89 -12.91
C THR A 49 -18.62 9.00 -11.90
N GLY A 50 -17.94 10.15 -12.02
CA GLY A 50 -18.14 11.31 -11.14
C GLY A 50 -17.97 10.97 -9.66
N ASP A 51 -18.80 11.56 -8.81
CA ASP A 51 -18.73 11.46 -7.35
C ASP A 51 -18.72 10.00 -6.85
N ALA A 52 -19.40 9.07 -7.54
CA ALA A 52 -19.42 7.67 -7.15
C ALA A 52 -18.06 6.97 -7.36
N ALA A 53 -17.40 7.27 -8.48
CA ALA A 53 -16.05 6.77 -8.76
C ALA A 53 -15.03 7.39 -7.78
N ASP A 54 -15.14 8.69 -7.54
CA ASP A 54 -14.26 9.43 -6.64
C ASP A 54 -14.41 8.95 -5.19
N GLY A 55 -15.63 8.68 -4.74
CA GLY A 55 -15.90 8.12 -3.42
C GLY A 55 -15.31 6.71 -3.23
N LEU A 56 -15.44 5.86 -4.25
CA LEU A 56 -14.84 4.52 -4.22
C LEU A 56 -13.31 4.60 -4.18
N ARG A 57 -12.71 5.44 -5.05
CA ARG A 57 -11.27 5.68 -5.06
C ARG A 57 -10.77 6.19 -3.71
N ALA A 58 -11.47 7.15 -3.11
CA ALA A 58 -11.13 7.69 -1.79
C ALA A 58 -11.15 6.61 -0.71
N THR A 59 -12.13 5.71 -0.72
CA THR A 59 -12.20 4.56 0.21
C THR A 59 -10.96 3.69 0.13
N TYR A 60 -10.52 3.35 -1.10
CA TYR A 60 -9.30 2.55 -1.30
C TYR A 60 -8.04 3.29 -0.84
N CYS A 61 -7.89 4.56 -1.21
CA CYS A 61 -6.76 5.40 -0.80
C CYS A 61 -6.66 5.50 0.74
N ILE A 62 -7.75 5.81 1.40
CA ILE A 62 -7.82 5.96 2.86
C ILE A 62 -7.47 4.63 3.55
N THR A 63 -7.99 3.51 3.04
CA THR A 63 -7.70 2.19 3.60
C THR A 63 -6.20 1.87 3.52
N GLY A 64 -5.56 2.10 2.36
CA GLY A 64 -4.12 1.91 2.20
C GLY A 64 -3.29 2.85 3.08
N LEU A 65 -3.71 4.10 3.20
CA LEU A 65 -2.99 5.10 4.00
C LEU A 65 -3.04 4.80 5.52
N LEU A 66 -4.15 4.22 6.00
CA LEU A 66 -4.38 4.01 7.43
C LEU A 66 -4.13 2.57 7.90
N HIS A 67 -3.73 1.62 7.03
CA HIS A 67 -3.65 0.22 7.44
C HIS A 67 -2.72 0.00 8.64
N ASP A 68 -1.59 0.70 8.68
CA ASP A 68 -0.53 0.59 9.68
C ASP A 68 -0.39 1.85 10.57
N PHE A 69 -1.37 2.76 10.60
CA PHE A 69 -1.20 4.06 11.25
C PHE A 69 -0.88 3.96 12.75
N ASP A 70 -1.28 2.88 13.40
CA ASP A 70 -1.07 2.63 14.83
C ASP A 70 0.21 1.84 15.14
N TYR A 71 0.83 1.22 14.12
CA TYR A 71 1.93 0.26 14.28
C TYR A 71 3.16 0.82 15.02
N GLU A 72 3.51 2.10 14.79
CA GLU A 72 4.67 2.70 15.47
C GLU A 72 4.48 2.80 16.98
N LYS A 73 3.25 3.05 17.44
CA LYS A 73 2.93 3.15 18.86
C LYS A 73 2.55 1.82 19.50
N TYR A 74 2.02 0.90 18.72
CA TYR A 74 1.46 -0.36 19.18
C TYR A 74 1.93 -1.54 18.32
N PRO A 75 3.26 -1.86 18.32
CA PRO A 75 3.85 -2.80 17.34
C PRO A 75 3.60 -4.28 17.65
N SER A 76 3.04 -4.62 18.81
CA SER A 76 2.82 -6.03 19.16
C SER A 76 1.60 -6.61 18.43
N ALA A 77 1.62 -7.93 18.17
CA ALA A 77 0.50 -8.61 17.52
C ALA A 77 -0.79 -8.62 18.37
N GLU A 78 -0.68 -8.36 19.67
CA GLU A 78 -1.82 -8.19 20.58
C GLU A 78 -2.45 -6.81 20.46
N GLU A 79 -1.71 -5.82 20.00
CA GLU A 79 -2.14 -4.43 19.92
C GLU A 79 -2.48 -4.02 18.49
N HIS A 80 -1.56 -4.16 17.54
CA HIS A 80 -1.80 -3.87 16.14
C HIS A 80 -2.50 -5.06 15.45
N PRO A 81 -3.53 -4.84 14.59
CA PRO A 81 -4.23 -3.59 14.30
C PRO A 81 -5.45 -3.34 15.21
N PHE A 82 -5.57 -4.05 16.33
CA PHE A 82 -6.76 -4.02 17.20
C PHE A 82 -6.94 -2.66 17.88
N VAL A 83 -5.87 -2.03 18.33
CA VAL A 83 -5.90 -0.69 18.94
C VAL A 83 -6.31 0.34 17.89
N GLY A 84 -5.68 0.31 16.72
CA GLY A 84 -6.04 1.17 15.59
C GLY A 84 -7.50 1.04 15.20
N ASN A 85 -8.02 -0.20 15.12
CA ASN A 85 -9.44 -0.43 14.82
C ASN A 85 -10.38 0.19 15.85
N LYS A 86 -10.04 0.13 17.15
CA LYS A 86 -10.82 0.78 18.20
C LYS A 86 -10.82 2.31 18.05
N ILE A 87 -9.66 2.89 17.75
CA ILE A 87 -9.52 4.34 17.50
C ILE A 87 -10.38 4.76 16.30
N LEU A 88 -10.29 4.04 15.19
CA LEU A 88 -11.09 4.29 14.00
C LEU A 88 -12.59 4.18 14.29
N ALA A 89 -13.01 3.17 15.07
CA ALA A 89 -14.40 2.99 15.46
C ALA A 89 -14.92 4.16 16.32
N GLN A 90 -14.15 4.60 17.30
CA GLN A 90 -14.50 5.73 18.16
C GLN A 90 -14.63 7.05 17.40
N GLN A 91 -13.82 7.23 16.36
CA GLN A 91 -13.89 8.39 15.48
C GLN A 91 -14.99 8.23 14.41
N GLY A 92 -15.65 7.08 14.33
CA GLY A 92 -16.79 6.81 13.44
C GLY A 92 -16.37 6.47 11.99
N TRP A 93 -15.12 6.03 11.75
CA TRP A 93 -14.68 5.59 10.43
C TRP A 93 -15.51 4.40 9.93
N PRO A 94 -15.78 4.31 8.61
CA PRO A 94 -16.61 3.27 8.01
C PRO A 94 -16.15 1.86 8.38
N GLU A 95 -17.12 0.98 8.64
CA GLU A 95 -16.85 -0.41 9.02
C GLU A 95 -16.08 -1.16 7.92
N GLU A 96 -16.42 -0.93 6.65
CA GLU A 96 -15.73 -1.56 5.51
C GLU A 96 -14.23 -1.27 5.47
N ILE A 97 -13.81 -0.03 5.83
CA ILE A 97 -12.40 0.37 5.93
C ILE A 97 -11.76 -0.35 7.14
N ARG A 98 -12.45 -0.34 8.27
CA ARG A 98 -11.96 -0.95 9.51
C ARG A 98 -11.80 -2.47 9.40
N GLU A 99 -12.76 -3.15 8.77
CA GLU A 99 -12.67 -4.59 8.51
C GLU A 99 -11.55 -4.92 7.52
N ALA A 100 -11.37 -4.11 6.48
CA ALA A 100 -10.26 -4.29 5.54
C ALA A 100 -8.90 -4.13 6.24
N ILE A 101 -8.76 -3.11 7.09
CA ILE A 101 -7.55 -2.90 7.92
C ILE A 101 -7.34 -4.09 8.87
N MET A 102 -8.36 -4.57 9.56
CA MET A 102 -8.21 -5.77 10.38
C MET A 102 -7.73 -6.99 9.58
N GLY A 103 -8.26 -7.16 8.36
CA GLY A 103 -7.96 -8.30 7.50
C GLY A 103 -6.54 -8.33 6.92
N HIS A 104 -5.77 -7.22 6.92
CA HIS A 104 -4.41 -7.23 6.40
C HIS A 104 -3.46 -8.05 7.28
N ALA A 105 -3.67 -8.03 8.60
CA ALA A 105 -2.89 -8.82 9.54
C ALA A 105 -3.49 -10.22 9.72
N GLN A 106 -2.81 -11.26 9.24
CA GLN A 106 -3.32 -12.64 9.28
C GLN A 106 -3.67 -13.13 10.70
N TYR A 107 -2.90 -12.71 11.70
CA TYR A 107 -3.12 -13.08 13.10
C TYR A 107 -4.39 -12.45 13.71
N SER A 108 -4.97 -11.42 13.07
CA SER A 108 -6.28 -10.88 13.48
C SER A 108 -7.43 -11.87 13.28
N ARG A 109 -7.25 -12.86 12.39
CA ARG A 109 -8.24 -13.87 11.97
C ARG A 109 -9.52 -13.26 11.38
N VAL A 110 -9.50 -12.00 10.97
CA VAL A 110 -10.62 -11.37 10.26
C VAL A 110 -10.56 -11.78 8.79
N ALA A 111 -11.66 -12.38 8.31
CA ALA A 111 -11.72 -12.87 6.93
C ALA A 111 -11.80 -11.71 5.93
N ARG A 112 -10.99 -11.78 4.87
CA ARG A 112 -10.99 -10.82 3.75
C ARG A 112 -12.11 -11.17 2.76
N LYS A 113 -13.32 -10.68 3.02
CA LYS A 113 -14.52 -10.97 2.21
C LYS A 113 -14.70 -10.03 1.02
N THR A 114 -14.28 -8.77 1.18
CA THR A 114 -14.47 -7.72 0.17
C THR A 114 -13.25 -7.59 -0.74
N HIS A 115 -13.43 -7.06 -1.95
CA HIS A 115 -12.30 -6.72 -2.82
C HIS A 115 -11.37 -5.71 -2.15
N LEU A 116 -11.89 -4.77 -1.37
CA LEU A 116 -11.11 -3.79 -0.61
C LEU A 116 -10.11 -4.48 0.34
N ALA A 117 -10.59 -5.44 1.15
CA ALA A 117 -9.77 -6.17 2.10
C ALA A 117 -8.72 -7.06 1.41
N LYS A 118 -9.10 -7.74 0.31
CA LYS A 118 -8.19 -8.56 -0.48
C LYS A 118 -7.12 -7.73 -1.17
N ALA A 119 -7.51 -6.56 -1.73
CA ALA A 119 -6.58 -5.65 -2.37
C ALA A 119 -5.56 -5.08 -1.38
N LEU A 120 -6.00 -4.70 -0.17
CA LEU A 120 -5.08 -4.23 0.87
C LEU A 120 -4.03 -5.30 1.20
N PHE A 121 -4.46 -6.51 1.51
CA PHE A 121 -3.57 -7.63 1.84
C PHE A 121 -2.60 -7.96 0.70
N ALA A 122 -3.06 -7.89 -0.56
CA ALA A 122 -2.22 -8.16 -1.72
C ALA A 122 -1.19 -7.04 -1.99
N CYS A 123 -1.50 -5.80 -1.62
CA CYS A 123 -0.64 -4.65 -1.87
C CYS A 123 0.39 -4.40 -0.78
N ASP A 124 0.08 -4.69 0.47
CA ASP A 124 0.84 -4.32 1.65
C ASP A 124 2.30 -4.82 1.60
N GLU A 125 2.51 -6.11 1.76
CA GLU A 125 3.84 -6.72 1.72
C GLU A 125 4.54 -6.51 0.36
N LEU A 126 3.79 -6.48 -0.74
CA LEU A 126 4.34 -6.24 -2.07
C LEU A 126 4.87 -4.81 -2.21
N ALA A 127 4.17 -3.80 -1.72
CA ALA A 127 4.62 -2.41 -1.80
C ALA A 127 5.93 -2.21 -1.01
N GLY A 128 6.03 -2.79 0.18
CA GLY A 128 7.26 -2.83 0.97
C GLY A 128 8.40 -3.53 0.23
N PHE A 129 8.11 -4.67 -0.41
CA PHE A 129 9.11 -5.41 -1.19
C PHE A 129 9.58 -4.65 -2.43
N LEU A 130 8.68 -4.02 -3.18
CA LEU A 130 9.01 -3.17 -4.34
C LEU A 130 9.86 -1.97 -3.95
N THR A 131 9.57 -1.35 -2.81
CA THR A 131 10.39 -0.29 -2.23
C THR A 131 11.81 -0.79 -1.96
N ALA A 132 11.96 -1.94 -1.31
CA ALA A 132 13.26 -2.54 -1.05
C ALA A 132 14.03 -2.88 -2.33
N VAL A 133 13.35 -3.45 -3.35
CA VAL A 133 13.97 -3.72 -4.67
C VAL A 133 14.43 -2.44 -5.35
N SER A 134 13.64 -1.36 -5.29
CA SER A 134 14.01 -0.06 -5.85
C SER A 134 15.27 0.50 -5.20
N LEU A 135 15.34 0.45 -3.88
CA LEU A 135 16.46 1.03 -3.11
C LEU A 135 17.80 0.33 -3.32
N VAL A 136 17.81 -0.93 -3.77
CA VAL A 136 19.05 -1.66 -4.10
C VAL A 136 19.43 -1.56 -5.57
N LYS A 137 18.63 -0.92 -6.42
CA LYS A 137 19.07 -0.54 -7.78
C LYS A 137 20.15 0.54 -7.71
N PRO A 138 21.11 0.58 -8.65
CA PRO A 138 22.15 1.63 -8.67
C PRO A 138 21.57 3.04 -8.67
N THR A 139 20.48 3.26 -9.38
CA THR A 139 19.75 4.53 -9.48
C THR A 139 18.84 4.80 -8.29
N ARG A 140 18.54 3.77 -7.47
CA ARG A 140 17.52 3.79 -6.41
C ARG A 140 16.12 4.19 -6.91
N SER A 141 15.81 3.81 -8.15
CA SER A 141 14.59 4.21 -8.85
C SER A 141 13.61 3.05 -9.04
N ILE A 142 12.31 3.32 -8.83
CA ILE A 142 11.23 2.39 -9.17
C ILE A 142 11.10 2.22 -10.69
N PHE A 143 11.59 3.17 -11.49
CA PHE A 143 11.55 3.08 -12.94
C PHE A 143 12.46 1.98 -13.49
N ASP A 144 13.49 1.57 -12.74
CA ASP A 144 14.41 0.48 -13.09
C ASP A 144 13.99 -0.88 -12.51
N VAL A 145 12.83 -0.95 -11.85
CA VAL A 145 12.25 -2.18 -11.33
C VAL A 145 11.34 -2.79 -12.38
N ASP A 146 11.55 -4.05 -12.69
CA ASP A 146 10.70 -4.89 -13.53
C ASP A 146 10.30 -6.19 -12.80
N VAL A 147 9.32 -6.90 -13.34
CA VAL A 147 8.81 -8.16 -12.77
C VAL A 147 9.93 -9.18 -12.60
N ALA A 148 10.82 -9.31 -13.57
CA ALA A 148 11.91 -10.29 -13.54
C ALA A 148 12.88 -10.02 -12.36
N SER A 149 13.22 -8.75 -12.11
CA SER A 149 14.06 -8.35 -10.98
C SER A 149 13.38 -8.59 -9.63
N VAL A 150 12.07 -8.35 -9.53
CA VAL A 150 11.27 -8.65 -8.33
C VAL A 150 11.24 -10.17 -8.09
N ARG A 151 10.91 -10.97 -9.09
CA ARG A 151 10.90 -12.45 -9.01
C ARG A 151 12.27 -13.03 -8.61
N LYS A 152 13.35 -12.45 -9.15
CA LYS A 152 14.73 -12.82 -8.75
C LYS A 152 14.95 -12.54 -7.26
N LYS A 153 14.57 -11.35 -6.77
CA LYS A 153 14.72 -10.96 -5.36
C LYS A 153 13.79 -11.75 -4.42
N MET A 154 12.62 -12.18 -4.86
CA MET A 154 11.75 -13.06 -4.07
C MET A 154 12.41 -14.41 -3.75
N LYS A 155 13.32 -14.92 -4.58
CA LYS A 155 14.09 -16.14 -4.33
C LYS A 155 15.22 -15.95 -3.32
N ASP A 156 15.68 -14.72 -3.10
CA ASP A 156 16.75 -14.37 -2.17
C ASP A 156 16.19 -14.22 -0.75
N LYS A 157 16.33 -15.28 0.05
CA LYS A 157 15.81 -15.29 1.44
C LYS A 157 16.51 -14.30 2.37
N ALA A 158 17.72 -13.84 2.03
CA ALA A 158 18.47 -12.86 2.81
C ALA A 158 18.03 -11.42 2.54
N PHE A 159 17.42 -11.17 1.37
CA PHE A 159 16.94 -9.86 0.97
C PHE A 159 15.60 -9.55 1.66
N ALA A 160 15.40 -8.33 2.17
CA ALA A 160 14.16 -7.85 2.77
C ALA A 160 13.49 -8.90 3.69
N ARG A 161 14.20 -9.34 4.72
CA ARG A 161 13.80 -10.47 5.58
C ARG A 161 12.49 -10.25 6.33
N GLY A 162 12.12 -8.98 6.59
CA GLY A 162 10.87 -8.63 7.27
C GLY A 162 9.64 -8.81 6.38
N VAL A 163 9.79 -8.97 5.06
CA VAL A 163 8.67 -9.13 4.12
C VAL A 163 8.23 -10.59 4.06
N HIS A 164 6.96 -10.85 4.28
CA HIS A 164 6.33 -12.17 4.20
C HIS A 164 5.95 -12.50 2.75
N ARG A 165 6.87 -13.20 2.04
CA ARG A 165 6.67 -13.54 0.61
C ARG A 165 5.48 -14.46 0.36
N GLY A 166 5.10 -15.25 1.36
CA GLY A 166 3.87 -16.07 1.31
C GLY A 166 2.64 -15.20 1.16
N ASP A 167 2.61 -14.07 1.86
CA ASP A 167 1.47 -13.14 1.84
C ASP A 167 1.37 -12.41 0.51
N ILE A 168 2.51 -12.10 -0.15
CA ILE A 168 2.52 -11.56 -1.52
C ILE A 168 1.86 -12.53 -2.50
N ILE A 169 2.19 -13.83 -2.41
CA ILE A 169 1.65 -14.87 -3.30
C ILE A 169 0.17 -15.08 -2.99
N GLN A 170 -0.17 -15.30 -1.73
CA GLN A 170 -1.54 -15.51 -1.26
C GLN A 170 -2.44 -14.31 -1.61
N GLY A 171 -1.93 -13.08 -1.48
CA GLY A 171 -2.69 -11.87 -1.82
C GLY A 171 -3.09 -11.81 -3.28
N ALA A 172 -2.18 -12.15 -4.21
CA ALA A 172 -2.51 -12.24 -5.63
C ALA A 172 -3.58 -13.34 -5.88
N GLU A 173 -3.41 -14.52 -5.27
CA GLU A 173 -4.36 -15.63 -5.37
C GLU A 173 -5.75 -15.26 -4.85
N GLU A 174 -5.86 -14.59 -3.70
CA GLU A 174 -7.14 -14.17 -3.13
C GLU A 174 -7.85 -13.11 -3.99
N LEU A 175 -7.10 -12.30 -4.74
CA LEU A 175 -7.64 -11.39 -5.75
C LEU A 175 -8.06 -12.10 -7.05
N GLY A 176 -7.69 -13.37 -7.23
CA GLY A 176 -7.88 -14.11 -8.48
C GLY A 176 -6.94 -13.64 -9.59
N LEU A 177 -5.74 -13.15 -9.24
CA LEU A 177 -4.75 -12.63 -10.17
C LEU A 177 -3.52 -13.52 -10.20
N GLU A 178 -2.91 -13.62 -11.40
CA GLU A 178 -1.56 -14.15 -11.53
C GLU A 178 -0.54 -13.19 -10.89
N LEU A 179 0.49 -13.73 -10.24
CA LEU A 179 1.45 -12.95 -9.48
C LEU A 179 2.22 -11.93 -10.34
N ASP A 180 2.68 -12.31 -11.54
CA ASP A 180 3.46 -11.42 -12.39
C ASP A 180 2.67 -10.20 -12.89
N PRO A 181 1.43 -10.34 -13.39
CA PRO A 181 0.53 -9.22 -13.66
C PRO A 181 0.28 -8.33 -12.43
N HIS A 182 0.10 -8.91 -11.24
CA HIS A 182 -0.11 -8.13 -10.02
C HIS A 182 1.15 -7.32 -9.64
N ILE A 183 2.34 -7.92 -9.73
CA ILE A 183 3.62 -7.21 -9.53
C ILE A 183 3.73 -6.04 -10.52
N ALA A 184 3.46 -6.28 -11.81
CA ALA A 184 3.52 -5.24 -12.84
C ALA A 184 2.54 -4.08 -12.55
N PHE A 185 1.33 -4.41 -12.11
CA PHE A 185 0.30 -3.45 -11.71
C PHE A 185 0.77 -2.56 -10.55
N CYS A 186 1.30 -3.15 -9.47
CA CYS A 186 1.80 -2.40 -8.33
C CYS A 186 3.04 -1.56 -8.67
N ILE A 187 3.95 -2.05 -9.53
CA ILE A 187 5.07 -1.25 -10.04
C ILE A 187 4.55 0.00 -10.76
N ALA A 188 3.57 -0.16 -11.67
CA ALA A 188 2.98 0.96 -12.41
C ALA A 188 2.31 1.98 -11.47
N ALA A 189 1.57 1.50 -10.47
CA ALA A 189 0.93 2.33 -9.45
C ALA A 189 1.97 3.14 -8.64
N MET A 190 3.05 2.50 -8.17
CA MET A 190 4.11 3.18 -7.41
C MET A 190 4.91 4.16 -8.27
N ARG A 191 5.11 3.88 -9.57
CA ARG A 191 5.75 4.83 -10.51
C ARG A 191 4.97 6.14 -10.61
N SER A 192 3.65 6.11 -10.61
CA SER A 192 2.83 7.33 -10.64
C SER A 192 2.97 8.21 -9.38
N SER A 193 3.53 7.66 -8.31
CA SER A 193 3.76 8.31 -7.02
C SER A 193 5.24 8.38 -6.64
N ALA A 194 6.16 8.12 -7.58
CA ALA A 194 7.59 7.97 -7.33
C ALA A 194 8.20 9.17 -6.57
N GLY A 195 7.76 10.40 -6.88
CA GLY A 195 8.25 11.63 -6.23
C GLY A 195 7.97 11.65 -4.73
N VAL A 196 6.72 11.42 -4.32
CA VAL A 196 6.36 11.43 -2.88
C VAL A 196 6.96 10.24 -2.14
N LEU A 197 7.22 9.13 -2.83
CA LEU A 197 7.89 7.95 -2.29
C LEU A 197 9.41 8.16 -2.16
N GLY A 198 9.99 9.12 -2.87
CA GLY A 198 11.44 9.32 -2.98
C GLY A 198 12.11 8.18 -3.77
N LEU A 199 11.40 7.62 -4.75
CA LEU A 199 11.84 6.51 -5.60
C LEU A 199 12.00 6.92 -7.08
N GLU A 200 12.15 8.21 -7.37
CA GLU A 200 12.43 8.70 -8.73
C GLU A 200 13.85 8.32 -9.19
N GLY A 201 14.72 8.09 -8.24
CA GLY A 201 16.14 7.86 -8.49
C GLY A 201 16.99 9.11 -8.28
N ALA A 202 18.32 8.94 -8.19
CA ALA A 202 19.24 10.05 -8.24
C ALA A 202 19.16 10.70 -9.63
N ALA A 203 18.97 12.01 -9.70
CA ALA A 203 19.20 12.74 -10.93
C ALA A 203 20.62 12.34 -11.45
N ALA A 204 20.69 11.88 -12.71
CA ALA A 204 21.97 11.57 -13.32
C ALA A 204 22.88 12.79 -13.08
N SER A 205 23.94 12.61 -12.29
CA SER A 205 24.93 13.67 -12.10
C SER A 205 25.43 14.01 -13.51
N SER A 206 25.10 15.21 -13.97
CA SER A 206 25.66 15.72 -15.23
C SER A 206 27.17 15.48 -15.21
N PRO A 207 27.77 14.90 -16.28
CA PRO A 207 29.19 14.75 -16.32
C PRO A 207 29.81 16.15 -16.11
N ARG A 208 30.71 16.28 -15.11
CA ARG A 208 31.53 17.49 -15.03
C ARG A 208 32.24 17.60 -16.35
N LEU A 209 31.92 18.62 -17.12
CA LEU A 209 32.78 19.09 -18.19
C LEU A 209 34.07 19.57 -17.47
N GLU A 210 35.07 18.70 -17.47
CA GLU A 210 36.43 19.13 -17.14
C GLU A 210 36.87 20.09 -18.25
N ALA A 211 37.18 21.31 -17.83
CA ALA A 211 37.76 22.34 -18.69
C ALA A 211 39.28 22.15 -18.79
#